data_b3deb0c481074908b7cbdf6f7e44d46f
#
_entry.id   b3deb0c481074908b7cbdf6f7e44d46f
#
_cell.length_a   1.000
_cell.length_b   1.000
_cell.length_c   1.000
_cell.angle_alpha   90.00
_cell.angle_beta   90.00
_cell.angle_gamma   90.00
#
_symmetry.space_group_name_H-M   'P 1'
#
loop_
_entity.id
_entity.type
_entity.pdbx_description
1 polymer ?
#
loop_
_entity_poly.entity_id
_entity_poly.type
_entity_poly.pdbx_seq_one_letter_code
_entity_poly.pdbx_strand_id
1 'polypeptide(L)'
;VQPGVAAVQVHAPYQGSLEAERALIERVRGEVDVQVWRAVDMTGPNDAAGVAELVDKLVLDSGAGGTGKRFDWSRIPTTDALLAGGLTPDNLTDALRTGCTGLDLNSGFEDPRKHKDTAALIRGFATIRDFHN
;
A
#
# COMPACT_ATOMS: atom_id res chain seq x y z
N VAL A 1 -25.70 -12.14 -9.64
CA VAL A 1 -24.71 -11.18 -9.19
C VAL A 1 -23.38 -11.52 -9.81
N GLN A 2 -22.84 -10.63 -10.58
CA GLN A 2 -21.52 -10.83 -11.14
C GLN A 2 -20.49 -10.71 -10.03
N PRO A 3 -19.52 -11.62 -9.95
CA PRO A 3 -18.39 -11.41 -9.06
C PRO A 3 -17.71 -10.13 -9.48
N GLY A 4 -17.76 -9.13 -8.63
CA GLY A 4 -17.25 -7.82 -8.91
C GLY A 4 -15.94 -7.56 -8.20
N VAL A 5 -15.28 -6.54 -8.66
CA VAL A 5 -14.13 -5.99 -7.99
C VAL A 5 -14.63 -5.18 -6.80
N ALA A 6 -14.03 -5.36 -5.63
CA ALA A 6 -14.43 -4.63 -4.42
C ALA A 6 -13.82 -3.23 -4.37
N ALA A 7 -12.68 -3.03 -5.02
CA ALA A 7 -11.97 -1.76 -5.03
C ALA A 7 -11.10 -1.64 -6.27
N VAL A 8 -10.84 -0.42 -6.69
CA VAL A 8 -9.79 -0.13 -7.68
C VAL A 8 -8.67 0.62 -7.00
N GLN A 9 -7.45 0.28 -7.31
CA GLN A 9 -6.27 0.96 -6.79
C GLN A 9 -5.67 1.82 -7.89
N VAL A 10 -5.61 3.13 -7.65
CA VAL A 10 -5.07 4.07 -8.62
C VAL A 10 -3.57 4.16 -8.45
N HIS A 11 -2.85 3.67 -9.45
CA HIS A 11 -1.41 3.81 -9.59
C HIS A 11 -1.13 4.86 -10.66
N ALA A 12 -0.63 6.01 -10.23
CA ALA A 12 -0.28 7.09 -11.14
C ALA A 12 0.80 7.93 -10.48
N PRO A 13 1.63 8.63 -11.25
CA PRO A 13 2.56 9.59 -10.66
C PRO A 13 1.82 10.64 -9.83
N TYR A 14 2.54 11.23 -8.89
CA TYR A 14 1.99 12.36 -8.13
C TYR A 14 1.57 13.47 -9.08
N GLN A 15 0.36 14.00 -8.90
CA GLN A 15 -0.24 14.97 -9.81
C GLN A 15 0.22 16.41 -9.57
N GLY A 16 1.10 16.64 -8.59
CA GLY A 16 1.72 17.95 -8.38
C GLY A 16 1.10 18.82 -7.30
N SER A 17 -0.15 18.58 -6.95
CA SER A 17 -0.85 19.32 -5.90
C SER A 17 -2.04 18.51 -5.40
N LEU A 18 -2.53 18.87 -4.21
CA LEU A 18 -3.72 18.22 -3.67
C LEU A 18 -4.94 18.45 -4.57
N GLU A 19 -5.03 19.63 -5.16
CA GLU A 19 -6.12 19.95 -6.09
C GLU A 19 -6.10 19.04 -7.32
N ALA A 20 -4.90 18.81 -7.89
CA ALA A 20 -4.73 17.91 -9.03
C ALA A 20 -4.99 16.45 -8.63
N GLU A 21 -4.58 16.04 -7.44
CA GLU A 21 -4.90 14.71 -6.91
C GLU A 21 -6.40 14.54 -6.77
N ARG A 22 -7.09 15.55 -6.24
CA ARG A 22 -8.55 15.54 -6.12
C ARG A 22 -9.22 15.36 -7.48
N ALA A 23 -8.75 16.07 -8.50
CA ALA A 23 -9.30 15.97 -9.84
C ALA A 23 -9.15 14.54 -10.39
N LEU A 24 -8.00 13.92 -10.18
CA LEU A 24 -7.77 12.54 -10.60
C LEU A 24 -8.75 11.59 -9.90
N ILE A 25 -8.87 11.69 -8.58
CA ILE A 25 -9.75 10.80 -7.81
C ILE A 25 -11.22 10.99 -8.21
N GLU A 26 -11.66 12.22 -8.41
CA GLU A 26 -13.04 12.50 -8.82
C GLU A 26 -13.35 11.90 -10.19
N ARG A 27 -12.39 11.93 -11.11
CA ARG A 27 -12.56 11.29 -12.41
C ARG A 27 -12.72 9.78 -12.28
N VAL A 28 -11.91 9.15 -11.44
CA VAL A 28 -12.01 7.71 -11.22
C VAL A 28 -13.35 7.38 -10.56
N ARG A 29 -13.77 8.15 -9.55
CA ARG A 29 -15.03 7.92 -8.87
C ARG A 29 -16.23 8.10 -9.81
N GLY A 30 -16.11 8.93 -10.82
CA GLY A 30 -17.15 9.09 -11.83
C GLY A 30 -17.30 7.88 -12.75
N GLU A 31 -16.28 7.03 -12.82
CA GLU A 31 -16.25 5.87 -13.72
C GLU A 31 -16.54 4.54 -13.01
N VAL A 32 -16.43 4.51 -11.68
CA VAL A 32 -16.54 3.24 -10.93
C VAL A 32 -17.52 3.40 -9.77
N ASP A 33 -18.13 2.29 -9.38
CA ASP A 33 -19.10 2.23 -8.28
C ASP A 33 -18.58 1.29 -7.18
N VAL A 34 -17.28 1.36 -6.93
CA VAL A 34 -16.58 0.57 -5.93
C VAL A 34 -15.65 1.46 -5.14
N GLN A 35 -14.98 0.92 -4.15
CA GLN A 35 -13.99 1.68 -3.38
C GLN A 35 -12.86 2.15 -4.30
N VAL A 36 -12.33 3.33 -4.01
CA VAL A 36 -11.18 3.89 -4.70
C VAL A 36 -10.04 3.99 -3.71
N TRP A 37 -8.95 3.30 -4.02
CA TRP A 37 -7.71 3.32 -3.25
C TRP A 37 -6.64 4.08 -4.03
N ARG A 38 -5.79 4.81 -3.35
CA ARG A 38 -4.70 5.56 -3.99
C ARG A 38 -3.37 5.04 -3.47
N ALA A 39 -2.55 4.54 -4.38
CA ALA A 39 -1.17 4.21 -4.07
C ALA A 39 -0.35 5.50 -4.10
N VAL A 40 0.42 5.75 -3.05
CA VAL A 40 1.22 6.95 -2.90
C VAL A 40 2.68 6.55 -2.74
N ASP A 41 3.53 7.14 -3.58
CA ASP A 41 4.98 6.97 -3.46
C ASP A 41 5.48 7.88 -2.33
N MET A 42 5.85 7.26 -1.21
CA MET A 42 6.31 7.98 -0.02
C MET A 42 7.78 8.37 -0.08
N THR A 43 8.48 7.99 -1.15
CA THR A 43 9.89 8.37 -1.32
C THR A 43 10.06 9.71 -2.04
N GLY A 44 9.01 10.21 -2.67
CA GLY A 44 9.03 11.44 -3.43
C GLY A 44 8.00 12.45 -2.94
N PRO A 45 7.83 13.55 -3.69
CA PRO A 45 6.79 14.53 -3.39
C PRO A 45 5.41 13.87 -3.38
N ASN A 46 4.58 14.21 -2.40
CA ASN A 46 3.23 13.67 -2.29
C ASN A 46 2.38 14.55 -1.37
N ASP A 47 1.06 14.37 -1.45
CA ASP A 47 0.09 14.98 -0.56
C ASP A 47 -0.70 13.90 0.20
N ALA A 48 -0.03 12.84 0.64
CA ALA A 48 -0.67 11.67 1.23
C ALA A 48 -1.67 12.03 2.33
N ALA A 49 -1.30 12.94 3.22
CA ALA A 49 -2.18 13.33 4.33
C ALA A 49 -3.50 13.93 3.83
N GLY A 50 -3.46 14.77 2.80
CA GLY A 50 -4.66 15.34 2.20
C GLY A 50 -5.41 14.36 1.33
N VAL A 51 -4.69 13.52 0.60
CA VAL A 51 -5.30 12.50 -0.27
C VAL A 51 -6.07 11.46 0.56
N ALA A 52 -5.64 11.18 1.79
CA ALA A 52 -6.34 10.24 2.66
C ALA A 52 -7.82 10.57 2.81
N GLU A 53 -8.19 11.83 2.78
CA GLU A 53 -9.59 12.26 2.92
C GLU A 53 -10.39 12.10 1.62
N LEU A 54 -9.72 11.86 0.50
CA LEU A 54 -10.35 11.77 -0.82
C LEU A 54 -10.68 10.35 -1.24
N VAL A 55 -10.06 9.37 -0.60
CA VAL A 55 -10.11 7.96 -1.01
C VAL A 55 -10.62 7.10 0.13
N ASP A 56 -11.04 5.89 -0.21
CA ASP A 56 -11.49 4.93 0.79
C ASP A 56 -10.31 4.30 1.53
N LYS A 57 -9.16 4.18 0.88
CA LYS A 57 -7.95 3.62 1.48
C LYS A 57 -6.71 4.17 0.77
N LEU A 58 -5.69 4.50 1.54
CA LEU A 58 -4.35 4.75 1.02
C LEU A 58 -3.54 3.47 0.98
N VAL A 59 -2.67 3.35 -0.01
CA VAL A 59 -1.60 2.36 -0.03
C VAL A 59 -0.28 3.13 -0.04
N LEU A 60 0.48 3.02 1.02
CA LEU A 60 1.73 3.77 1.19
C LEU A 60 2.89 2.91 0.74
N ASP A 61 3.57 3.33 -0.31
CA ASP A 61 4.55 2.54 -1.03
C ASP A 61 5.93 3.21 -1.01
N SER A 62 6.97 2.41 -1.21
CA SER A 62 8.35 2.88 -1.31
C SER A 62 8.76 3.27 -2.73
N GLY A 63 7.81 3.45 -3.65
CA GLY A 63 8.07 3.87 -5.02
C GLY A 63 8.22 2.69 -5.98
N ALA A 64 9.25 2.70 -6.83
CA ALA A 64 9.41 1.68 -7.86
C ALA A 64 9.46 0.28 -7.25
N GLY A 65 8.56 -0.58 -7.69
CA GLY A 65 8.45 -1.95 -7.20
C GLY A 65 9.73 -2.75 -7.46
N GLY A 66 10.01 -3.70 -6.57
CA GLY A 66 11.12 -4.63 -6.75
C GLY A 66 12.47 -4.15 -6.24
N THR A 67 12.56 -2.96 -5.63
CA THR A 67 13.83 -2.48 -5.07
C THR A 67 14.17 -3.13 -3.74
N GLY A 68 13.19 -3.75 -3.05
CA GLY A 68 13.38 -4.34 -1.73
C GLY A 68 13.59 -3.31 -0.63
N LYS A 69 13.43 -2.04 -0.92
CA LYS A 69 13.64 -0.96 0.05
C LYS A 69 12.32 -0.44 0.58
N ARG A 70 12.28 -0.16 1.88
CA ARG A 70 11.15 0.51 2.49
C ARG A 70 11.40 2.03 2.49
N PHE A 71 10.32 2.82 2.57
CA PHE A 71 10.44 4.24 2.82
C PHE A 71 10.58 4.49 4.33
N ASP A 72 10.80 5.75 4.71
CA ASP A 72 10.88 6.13 6.12
C ASP A 72 9.49 6.06 6.76
N TRP A 73 9.25 5.01 7.56
CA TRP A 73 7.95 4.76 8.18
C TRP A 73 7.57 5.79 9.25
N SER A 74 8.52 6.61 9.71
CA SER A 74 8.18 7.70 10.62
C SER A 74 7.34 8.78 9.95
N ARG A 75 7.25 8.77 8.61
CA ARG A 75 6.49 9.74 7.83
C ARG A 75 5.07 9.29 7.50
N ILE A 76 4.63 8.15 8.00
CA ILE A 76 3.27 7.64 7.76
C ILE A 76 2.25 8.67 8.27
N PRO A 77 1.37 9.20 7.40
CA PRO A 77 0.45 10.26 7.80
C PRO A 77 -0.79 9.75 8.54
N THR A 78 -1.14 8.49 8.31
CA THR A 78 -2.30 7.86 8.94
C THR A 78 -2.08 6.36 8.99
N THR A 79 -2.57 5.73 10.06
CA THR A 79 -2.51 4.27 10.19
C THR A 79 -3.69 3.57 9.50
N ASP A 80 -4.70 4.34 9.07
CA ASP A 80 -5.79 3.79 8.24
C ASP A 80 -5.33 3.68 6.79
N ALA A 81 -4.37 2.80 6.58
CA ALA A 81 -3.71 2.63 5.29
C ALA A 81 -3.11 1.23 5.19
N LEU A 82 -2.88 0.79 3.97
CA LEU A 82 -2.07 -0.38 3.69
C LEU A 82 -0.62 0.07 3.56
N LEU A 83 0.27 -0.63 4.24
CA LEU A 83 1.71 -0.40 4.12
C LEU A 83 2.27 -1.34 3.06
N ALA A 84 3.00 -0.80 2.11
CA ALA A 84 3.56 -1.53 0.99
C ALA A 84 5.00 -1.13 0.74
N GLY A 85 5.68 -1.90 -0.09
CA GLY A 85 7.04 -1.61 -0.51
C GLY A 85 8.09 -1.99 0.51
N GLY A 86 9.03 -2.82 0.11
CA GLY A 86 10.14 -3.22 0.96
C GLY A 86 9.79 -4.15 2.11
N LEU A 87 8.58 -4.70 2.15
CA LEU A 87 8.18 -5.63 3.21
C LEU A 87 8.78 -7.01 2.94
N THR A 88 9.42 -7.57 3.96
CA THR A 88 10.07 -8.89 3.91
C THR A 88 9.69 -9.67 5.16
N PRO A 89 9.92 -11.00 5.18
CA PRO A 89 9.70 -11.75 6.42
C PRO A 89 10.48 -11.20 7.61
N ASP A 90 11.63 -10.58 7.37
CA ASP A 90 12.51 -10.11 8.44
C ASP A 90 12.06 -8.78 9.05
N ASN A 91 11.33 -7.94 8.31
CA ASN A 91 10.87 -6.63 8.82
C ASN A 91 9.38 -6.57 9.12
N LEU A 92 8.65 -7.68 8.99
CA LEU A 92 7.20 -7.69 9.21
C LEU A 92 6.80 -7.27 10.62
N THR A 93 7.55 -7.67 11.64
CA THR A 93 7.22 -7.25 13.01
C THR A 93 7.28 -5.73 13.15
N ASP A 94 8.30 -5.10 12.57
CA ASP A 94 8.41 -3.63 12.58
C ASP A 94 7.28 -2.99 11.78
N ALA A 95 6.91 -3.61 10.65
CA ALA A 95 5.79 -3.14 9.85
C ALA A 95 4.48 -3.19 10.64
N LEU A 96 4.24 -4.27 11.36
CA LEU A 96 3.05 -4.42 12.20
C LEU A 96 3.01 -3.38 13.33
N ARG A 97 4.18 -3.00 13.87
CA ARG A 97 4.29 -1.99 14.92
C ARG A 97 3.94 -0.59 14.44
N THR A 98 3.90 -0.34 13.14
CA THR A 98 3.45 0.96 12.62
C THR A 98 1.98 1.22 12.91
N GLY A 99 1.19 0.17 13.15
CA GLY A 99 -0.23 0.28 13.40
C GLY A 99 -1.09 0.40 12.16
N CYS A 100 -0.50 0.32 10.96
CA CYS A 100 -1.28 0.34 9.72
C CYS A 100 -2.28 -0.80 9.68
N THR A 101 -3.44 -0.56 9.10
CA THR A 101 -4.56 -1.51 9.11
C THR A 101 -4.34 -2.72 8.21
N GLY A 102 -3.39 -2.66 7.29
CA GLY A 102 -3.06 -3.78 6.44
C GLY A 102 -1.66 -3.69 5.86
N LEU A 103 -1.21 -4.81 5.32
CA LEU A 103 0.09 -4.92 4.67
C LEU A 103 -0.11 -5.47 3.27
N ASP A 104 0.64 -4.93 2.31
CA ASP A 104 0.65 -5.40 0.93
C ASP A 104 2.01 -6.07 0.68
N LEU A 105 2.02 -7.40 0.58
CA LEU A 105 3.24 -8.20 0.49
C LEU A 105 3.53 -8.54 -0.96
N ASN A 106 4.64 -8.09 -1.47
CA ASN A 106 5.00 -8.26 -2.88
C ASN A 106 6.41 -8.82 -3.07
N SER A 107 7.35 -8.03 -3.56
CA SER A 107 8.65 -8.54 -4.01
C SER A 107 9.48 -9.18 -2.89
N GLY A 108 9.35 -8.73 -1.66
CA GLY A 108 10.03 -9.35 -0.51
C GLY A 108 9.55 -10.75 -0.18
N PHE A 109 8.47 -11.20 -0.80
CA PHE A 109 7.87 -12.52 -0.65
C PHE A 109 7.89 -13.30 -1.95
N GLU A 110 8.84 -12.96 -2.83
CA GLU A 110 9.03 -13.61 -4.12
C GLU A 110 10.42 -14.25 -4.18
N ASP A 111 10.52 -15.33 -4.97
CA ASP A 111 11.80 -15.95 -5.27
C ASP A 111 12.55 -15.17 -6.37
N PRO A 112 13.80 -15.54 -6.70
CA PRO A 112 14.53 -14.83 -7.77
C PRO A 112 13.86 -14.84 -9.14
N ARG A 113 12.91 -15.75 -9.37
CA ARG A 113 12.14 -15.80 -10.62
C ARG A 113 10.87 -14.94 -10.56
N LYS A 114 10.67 -14.20 -9.48
CA LYS A 114 9.48 -13.38 -9.21
C LYS A 114 8.21 -14.18 -9.02
N HIS A 115 8.32 -15.46 -8.65
CA HIS A 115 7.19 -16.25 -8.21
C HIS A 115 7.04 -16.10 -6.70
N LYS A 116 5.83 -16.16 -6.19
CA LYS A 116 5.61 -16.08 -4.75
C LYS A 116 6.35 -17.22 -4.04
N ASP A 117 7.12 -16.86 -3.02
CA ASP A 117 7.89 -17.81 -2.21
C ASP A 117 6.98 -18.33 -1.09
N THR A 118 6.58 -19.60 -1.21
CA THR A 118 5.66 -20.22 -0.25
C THR A 118 6.24 -20.22 1.17
N ALA A 119 7.52 -20.52 1.33
CA ALA A 119 8.15 -20.54 2.65
C ALA A 119 8.16 -19.14 3.28
N ALA A 120 8.46 -18.11 2.49
CA ALA A 120 8.45 -16.74 2.96
C ALA A 120 7.04 -16.32 3.38
N LEU A 121 6.02 -16.68 2.61
CA LEU A 121 4.62 -16.37 2.94
C LEU A 121 4.18 -17.07 4.23
N ILE A 122 4.56 -18.36 4.41
CA ILE A 122 4.23 -19.09 5.64
C ILE A 122 4.87 -18.42 6.86
N ARG A 123 6.16 -18.02 6.75
CA ARG A 123 6.83 -17.27 7.82
C ARG A 123 6.13 -15.95 8.11
N GLY A 124 5.78 -15.21 7.05
CA GLY A 124 5.13 -13.92 7.18
C GLY A 124 3.77 -14.03 7.87
N PHE A 125 2.93 -14.95 7.45
CA PHE A 125 1.63 -15.14 8.06
C PHE A 125 1.73 -15.62 9.51
N ALA A 126 2.73 -16.47 9.84
CA ALA A 126 2.99 -16.87 11.21
C ALA A 126 3.37 -15.66 12.07
N THR A 127 4.22 -14.77 11.56
CA THR A 127 4.60 -13.53 12.25
C THR A 127 3.39 -12.66 12.51
N ILE A 128 2.52 -12.46 11.52
CA ILE A 128 1.32 -11.65 11.65
C ILE A 128 0.38 -12.25 12.71
N ARG A 129 0.15 -13.56 12.65
CA ARG A 129 -0.69 -14.25 13.62
C ARG A 129 -0.14 -14.09 15.04
N ASP A 130 1.15 -14.31 15.22
CA ASP A 130 1.77 -14.26 16.55
C ASP A 130 1.82 -12.85 17.11
N PHE A 131 1.90 -11.83 16.25
CA PHE A 131 1.86 -10.43 16.68
C PHE A 131 0.52 -10.08 17.31
N HIS A 132 -0.58 -10.64 16.82
CA HIS A 132 -1.94 -10.36 17.29
C HIS A 132 -2.38 -11.26 18.45
N ASN A 133 -1.56 -12.23 18.82
CA ASN A 133 -1.85 -13.12 19.96
C ASN A 133 -1.09 -12.64 21.26
#